data_45772e84a163acd31fd2eb5a599c6ccc
#
_entry.id   45772e84a163acd31fd2eb5a599c6ccc
#
_cell.length_a   1.000
_cell.length_b   1.000
_cell.length_c   1.000
_cell.angle_alpha   90.00
_cell.angle_beta   90.00
_cell.angle_gamma   90.00
#
_symmetry.space_group_name_H-M   'P 1'
#
loop_
_entity.id
_entity.type
_entity.pdbx_description
1 polymer ?
#
loop_
_entity_poly.entity_id
_entity_poly.type
_entity_poly.pdbx_seq_one_letter_code
_entity_poly.pdbx_strand_id
1 'polypeptide(L)' 'MGKLTIKQEKFCNKYLECGNASEAYRYAYRCSNMSDNTVWNNAYLLLQNSEVAARIEYLKTHLAEAAGIS' A
#
# COMPACT_ATOMS: atom_id res chain seq x y z
N MET A 1 -0.45 13.29 -14.44
CA MET A 1 -0.68 11.89 -14.36
C MET A 1 0.39 11.21 -13.52
N GLY A 2 0.01 10.69 -12.39
CA GLY A 2 0.95 10.10 -11.50
C GLY A 2 1.29 8.66 -11.87
N LYS A 3 2.56 8.34 -11.79
CA LYS A 3 3.00 6.98 -11.95
C LYS A 3 3.53 6.48 -10.63
N LEU A 4 3.00 5.37 -10.18
CA LEU A 4 3.51 4.75 -8.97
C LEU A 4 4.84 4.08 -9.26
N THR A 5 5.74 4.14 -8.29
CA THR A 5 6.97 3.37 -8.38
C THR A 5 6.64 1.89 -8.14
N ILE A 6 7.59 1.02 -8.49
CA ILE A 6 7.40 -0.41 -8.25
C ILE A 6 7.16 -0.67 -6.78
N LYS A 7 7.87 0.03 -5.90
CA LYS A 7 7.72 -0.14 -4.46
C LYS A 7 6.34 0.31 -3.98
N GLN A 8 5.86 1.43 -4.52
CA GLN A 8 4.52 1.92 -4.17
C GLN A 8 3.45 0.93 -4.62
N GLU A 9 3.62 0.35 -5.80
CA GLU A 9 2.68 -0.64 -6.29
C GLU A 9 2.67 -1.87 -5.38
N LYS A 10 3.85 -2.34 -4.99
CA LYS A 10 3.95 -3.46 -4.05
C LYS A 10 3.28 -3.15 -2.73
N PHE A 11 3.46 -1.92 -2.24
CA PHE A 11 2.81 -1.49 -1.00
C PHE A 11 1.30 -1.59 -1.11
N CYS A 12 0.74 -1.09 -2.21
CA CYS A 12 -0.71 -1.10 -2.41
C CYS A 12 -1.25 -2.53 -2.43
N ASN A 13 -0.61 -3.40 -3.18
CA ASN A 13 -1.06 -4.79 -3.29
C ASN A 13 -0.97 -5.52 -1.96
N LYS A 14 0.14 -5.34 -1.25
CA LYS A 14 0.32 -6.01 0.03
C LYS A 14 -0.64 -5.46 1.09
N TYR A 15 -0.88 -4.16 1.05
CA TYR A 15 -1.82 -3.54 1.98
C TYR A 15 -3.21 -4.16 1.84
N LEU A 16 -3.64 -4.43 0.61
CA LEU A 16 -4.93 -5.05 0.38
C LEU A 16 -4.98 -6.48 0.88
N GLU A 17 -3.83 -7.17 0.82
CA GLU A 17 -3.75 -8.55 1.29
C GLU A 17 -3.85 -8.64 2.80
N CYS A 18 -3.09 -7.83 3.50
CA CYS A 18 -2.92 -7.99 4.94
C CYS A 18 -3.69 -6.97 5.77
N GLY A 19 -4.13 -5.88 5.14
CA GLY A 19 -4.86 -4.84 5.84
C GLY A 19 -4.03 -4.06 6.85
N ASN A 20 -2.71 -4.15 6.77
CA ASN A 20 -1.80 -3.54 7.73
C ASN A 20 -0.76 -2.72 6.99
N ALA A 21 -0.79 -1.40 7.17
CA ALA A 21 0.10 -0.51 6.44
C ALA A 21 1.56 -0.73 6.79
N SER A 22 1.86 -0.97 8.06
CA SER A 22 3.24 -1.22 8.48
C SER A 22 3.81 -2.48 7.84
N GLU A 23 3.02 -3.54 7.82
CA GLU A 23 3.42 -4.79 7.17
C GLU A 23 3.64 -4.58 5.68
N ALA A 24 2.73 -3.86 5.05
CA ALA A 24 2.84 -3.57 3.62
C ALA A 24 4.11 -2.78 3.32
N TYR A 25 4.42 -1.82 4.17
CA TYR A 25 5.62 -1.02 4.00
C TYR A 25 6.88 -1.88 4.13
N ARG A 26 6.90 -2.75 5.14
CA ARG A 26 8.06 -3.64 5.35
C ARG A 26 8.25 -4.58 4.17
N TYR A 27 7.16 -5.01 3.57
CA TYR A 27 7.23 -5.87 2.40
C TYR A 27 7.78 -5.14 1.18
N ALA A 28 7.35 -3.90 0.98
CA ALA A 28 7.68 -3.15 -0.22
C ALA A 28 9.03 -2.43 -0.13
N TYR A 29 9.46 -2.09 1.07
CA TYR A 29 10.67 -1.31 1.29
C TYR A 29 11.59 -2.01 2.26
N ARG A 30 12.88 -1.69 2.16
CA ARG A 30 13.85 -2.22 3.12
C ARG A 30 13.79 -1.40 4.39
N CYS A 31 13.56 -2.09 5.50
CA CYS A 31 13.36 -1.44 6.79
C CYS A 31 14.34 -1.91 7.85
N SER A 32 15.44 -2.54 7.45
CA SER A 32 16.37 -3.13 8.41
C SER A 32 16.96 -2.13 9.39
N ASN A 33 17.10 -0.87 8.95
CA ASN A 33 17.66 0.19 9.80
C ASN A 33 16.62 1.15 10.32
N MET A 34 15.34 0.78 10.23
CA MET A 34 14.25 1.65 10.65
C MET A 34 13.59 1.12 11.91
N SER A 35 13.28 2.04 12.83
CA SER A 35 12.47 1.68 13.99
C SER A 35 11.03 1.44 13.57
N ASP A 36 10.28 0.75 14.42
CA ASP A 36 8.87 0.50 14.16
C ASP A 36 8.10 1.80 13.97
N ASN A 37 8.44 2.82 14.77
CA ASN A 37 7.78 4.10 14.69
C ASN A 37 8.05 4.77 13.33
N THR A 38 9.28 4.68 12.84
CA THR A 38 9.62 5.25 11.54
C THR A 38 8.87 4.53 10.42
N VAL A 39 8.81 3.21 10.49
CA VAL A 39 8.06 2.42 9.51
C VAL A 39 6.59 2.82 9.51
N TRP A 40 6.00 2.95 10.69
CA TRP A 40 4.61 3.32 10.82
C TRP A 40 4.34 4.70 10.22
N ASN A 41 5.20 5.67 10.54
CA ASN A 41 5.05 7.03 10.03
C ASN A 41 5.14 7.06 8.50
N ASN A 42 6.11 6.36 7.93
CA ASN A 42 6.29 6.33 6.49
C ASN A 42 5.12 5.63 5.79
N ALA A 43 4.63 4.55 6.38
CA ALA A 43 3.48 3.84 5.84
C ALA A 43 2.25 4.73 5.83
N TYR A 44 2.05 5.47 6.91
CA TYR A 44 0.92 6.37 7.02
C TYR A 44 1.00 7.49 5.97
N LEU A 45 2.21 8.03 5.77
CA LEU A 45 2.40 9.04 4.74
C LEU A 45 2.08 8.53 3.34
N LEU A 46 2.42 7.27 3.08
CA LEU A 46 2.07 6.66 1.80
C LEU A 46 0.55 6.59 1.62
N LEU A 47 -0.16 6.26 2.68
CA LEU A 47 -1.62 6.19 2.60
C LEU A 47 -2.24 7.56 2.33
N GLN A 48 -1.55 8.63 2.71
CA GLN A 48 -2.03 9.98 2.45
C GLN A 48 -1.65 10.50 1.08
N ASN A 49 -0.75 9.80 0.38
CA ASN A 49 -0.37 10.16 -0.98
C ASN A 49 -1.56 9.91 -1.89
N SER A 50 -1.98 10.95 -2.64
CA SER A 50 -3.18 10.85 -3.45
C SER A 50 -3.11 9.75 -4.50
N GLU A 51 -1.94 9.55 -5.09
CA GLU A 51 -1.76 8.52 -6.11
C GLU A 51 -1.80 7.12 -5.51
N VAL A 52 -1.19 6.95 -4.36
CA VAL A 52 -1.23 5.67 -3.65
C VAL A 52 -2.66 5.37 -3.21
N ALA A 53 -3.33 6.36 -2.64
CA ALA A 53 -4.71 6.18 -2.18
C ALA A 53 -5.63 5.83 -3.35
N ALA A 54 -5.47 6.51 -4.48
CA ALA A 54 -6.27 6.25 -5.67
C ALA A 54 -6.04 4.82 -6.18
N ARG A 55 -4.79 4.37 -6.16
CA ARG A 55 -4.46 3.02 -6.61
C ARG A 55 -5.08 1.98 -5.70
N ILE A 56 -5.03 2.20 -4.40
CA ILE A 56 -5.63 1.28 -3.43
C ILE A 56 -7.14 1.16 -3.69
N GLU A 57 -7.81 2.30 -3.89
CA GLU A 57 -9.24 2.28 -4.17
C GLU A 57 -9.55 1.53 -5.47
N TYR A 58 -8.74 1.77 -6.50
CA TYR A 58 -8.89 1.08 -7.77
C TYR A 58 -8.78 -0.43 -7.59
N LEU A 59 -7.75 -0.86 -6.88
CA LEU A 59 -7.51 -2.28 -6.67
C LEU A 59 -8.61 -2.92 -5.83
N LYS A 60 -9.11 -2.21 -4.83
CA LYS A 60 -10.22 -2.71 -4.01
C LYS A 60 -11.45 -3.00 -4.86
N THR A 61 -11.79 -2.06 -5.72
CA THR A 61 -12.95 -2.22 -6.60
C THR A 61 -12.77 -3.40 -7.54
N HIS A 62 -11.58 -3.51 -8.13
CA HIS A 62 -11.32 -4.59 -9.08
C HIS A 62 -11.26 -5.95 -8.41
N LEU A 63 -10.73 -6.01 -7.20
CA LEU A 63 -10.70 -7.28 -6.47
C LEU A 63 -12.11 -7.75 -6.14
N ALA A 64 -12.97 -6.82 -5.73
CA ALA A 64 -14.35 -7.16 -5.41
C ALA A 64 -15.06 -7.71 -6.66
N GLU A 65 -14.85 -7.07 -7.80
CA GLU A 65 -15.45 -7.53 -9.06
C GLU A 65 -14.93 -8.90 -9.47
N ALA A 66 -13.62 -9.09 -9.35
CA ALA A 66 -12.99 -10.35 -9.73
C ALA A 66 -13.44 -11.50 -8.82
N ALA A 67 -13.75 -11.20 -7.58
CA ALA A 67 -14.23 -12.20 -6.63
C ALA A 67 -15.72 -12.48 -6.78
N GLY A 68 -16.41 -11.77 -7.67
CA GLY A 68 -17.83 -11.96 -7.85
C GLY A 68 -18.68 -11.40 -6.72
N ILE A 69 -18.12 -10.51 -5.95
CA ILE A 69 -18.85 -9.87 -4.85
C ILE A 69 -19.48 -8.58 -5.38
N SER A 70 -20.74 -8.47 -5.25
CA SER A 70 -21.46 -7.29 -5.72
C SER A 70 -22.04 -6.50 -4.57
#